data_0fd286b60ccd95bc43a939cd20144115
#
_entry.id   0fd286b60ccd95bc43a939cd20144115
#
_cell.length_a   1.000
_cell.length_b   1.000
_cell.length_c   1.000
_cell.angle_alpha   90.00
_cell.angle_beta   90.00
_cell.angle_gamma   90.00
#
_symmetry.space_group_name_H-M   'P 1'
#
loop_
_entity.id
_entity.type
_entity.pdbx_description
1 polymer ?
#
loop_
_entity_poly.entity_id
_entity_poly.type
_entity_poly.pdbx_seq_one_letter_code
_entity_poly.pdbx_strand_id
1 'polypeptide(L)'
;MRTVSSYGAEIRKPNIPLRLTMKTYRQAVSYLTEIYVQVWEELREIPETKKRFNAAEHMVHTTKKNTARFDFDLCFPKMPSYLRRAAIQHALGSISSYETRLEQWTKTGKLTGKPRLSCENHAMPVFYRDVMYREGGEGKDEAYLKLYDGHDWKWFRVCLKHTDMEYLRRNWKGKKASAPTLEKRQRRYFLRFFYTEEVTLTKTAVEEQIICSVDLGINTDAVCTIMRSDGTVLGRKFINFPSEKDRMYRVLGRIRRFQREHSSVQAGGRWEYASRLNAELARKIAGAVSAYAEEHHSDVIVFEYLEMQGKIAGNKKQKLHLWRKRDIQKRCEHQAHRKGMRVSRICAWNTSRLAYDGSGAVLRDGKNHSLCTFSTGKRYHCDLSASYNIGARYFIRELLKPLPATERSLLEAKVSSVKRRTSCVYADLRKLHSEMELLKAA
;
A
#
# COMPACT_ATOMS: atom_id res chain seq x y z
N MET A 1 -5.96 -14.82 -7.66
CA MET A 1 -5.70 -13.89 -6.54
C MET A 1 -6.87 -12.95 -6.38
N ARG A 2 -7.27 -12.66 -5.14
CA ARG A 2 -8.36 -11.71 -4.85
C ARG A 2 -7.78 -10.31 -4.60
N THR A 3 -8.21 -9.31 -5.37
CA THR A 3 -7.83 -7.91 -5.19
C THR A 3 -9.04 -7.10 -4.75
N VAL A 4 -8.82 -6.09 -3.88
CA VAL A 4 -9.88 -5.20 -3.41
C VAL A 4 -9.51 -3.77 -3.74
N SER A 5 -10.35 -3.11 -4.50
CA SER A 5 -10.25 -1.68 -4.79
C SER A 5 -11.32 -0.90 -4.04
N SER A 6 -11.06 0.33 -3.67
CA SER A 6 -12.07 1.16 -3.00
C SER A 6 -12.08 2.59 -3.53
N TYR A 7 -13.27 3.16 -3.61
CA TYR A 7 -13.47 4.56 -3.95
C TYR A 7 -14.47 5.23 -3.01
N GLY A 8 -14.17 6.46 -2.58
CA GLY A 8 -15.05 7.23 -1.68
C GLY A 8 -15.76 8.34 -2.45
N ALA A 9 -17.08 8.24 -2.59
CA ALA A 9 -17.92 9.31 -3.13
C ALA A 9 -18.25 10.32 -2.03
N GLU A 10 -18.02 11.61 -2.28
CA GLU A 10 -18.28 12.70 -1.32
C GLU A 10 -19.78 12.91 -1.12
N ILE A 11 -20.24 12.93 0.12
CA ILE A 11 -21.62 13.29 0.48
C ILE A 11 -21.75 14.81 0.48
N ARG A 12 -22.64 15.32 -0.37
CA ARG A 12 -22.97 16.74 -0.45
C ARG A 12 -23.92 17.12 0.68
N LYS A 13 -23.72 18.31 1.25
CA LYS A 13 -24.57 18.86 2.32
C LYS A 13 -24.82 17.83 3.45
N PRO A 14 -23.76 17.43 4.19
CA PRO A 14 -23.89 16.47 5.26
C PRO A 14 -24.85 16.99 6.35
N ASN A 15 -25.74 16.12 6.80
CA ASN A 15 -26.76 16.42 7.81
C ASN A 15 -26.33 16.03 9.24
N ILE A 16 -27.13 16.42 10.23
CA ILE A 16 -26.89 16.10 11.65
C ILE A 16 -26.92 14.58 11.90
N PRO A 17 -27.86 13.78 11.34
CA PRO A 17 -27.89 12.33 11.49
C PRO A 17 -26.61 11.62 11.06
N LEU A 18 -25.90 12.06 10.01
CA LEU A 18 -24.58 11.50 9.66
C LEU A 18 -23.56 11.66 10.77
N ARG A 19 -23.54 12.83 11.40
CA ARG A 19 -22.62 13.11 12.52
C ARG A 19 -22.98 12.27 13.75
N LEU A 20 -24.27 12.19 14.09
CA LEU A 20 -24.74 11.39 15.21
C LEU A 20 -24.45 9.91 15.01
N THR A 21 -24.78 9.36 13.85
CA THR A 21 -24.49 7.96 13.48
C THR A 21 -23.00 7.63 13.65
N MET A 22 -22.11 8.49 13.12
CA MET A 22 -20.66 8.31 13.25
C MET A 22 -20.22 8.34 14.72
N LYS A 23 -20.75 9.29 15.51
CA LYS A 23 -20.43 9.41 16.94
C LYS A 23 -20.89 8.18 17.71
N THR A 24 -22.17 7.79 17.57
CA THR A 24 -22.77 6.64 18.25
C THR A 24 -22.04 5.34 17.89
N TYR A 25 -21.73 5.13 16.62
CA TYR A 25 -20.97 3.95 16.19
C TYR A 25 -19.57 3.89 16.82
N ARG A 26 -18.86 5.01 16.87
CA ARG A 26 -17.53 5.08 17.49
C ARG A 26 -17.58 4.83 18.98
N GLN A 27 -18.58 5.40 19.67
CA GLN A 27 -18.80 5.12 21.08
C GLN A 27 -19.11 3.63 21.33
N ALA A 28 -19.91 3.01 20.47
CA ALA A 28 -20.19 1.57 20.54
C ALA A 28 -18.92 0.72 20.34
N VAL A 29 -18.08 1.07 19.36
CA VAL A 29 -16.81 0.37 19.15
C VAL A 29 -15.85 0.55 20.33
N SER A 30 -15.78 1.76 20.92
CA SER A 30 -14.95 2.02 22.10
C SER A 30 -15.40 1.17 23.28
N TYR A 31 -16.69 1.23 23.59
CA TYR A 31 -17.31 0.43 24.66
C TYR A 31 -17.06 -1.08 24.48
N LEU A 32 -17.28 -1.60 23.27
CA LEU A 32 -17.00 -3.01 22.96
C LEU A 32 -15.52 -3.36 23.09
N THR A 33 -14.63 -2.46 22.69
CA THR A 33 -13.18 -2.68 22.85
C THR A 33 -12.79 -2.76 24.31
N GLU A 34 -13.31 -1.87 25.16
CA GLU A 34 -13.07 -1.87 26.60
C GLU A 34 -13.54 -3.17 27.26
N ILE A 35 -14.74 -3.64 26.92
CA ILE A 35 -15.27 -4.92 27.39
C ILE A 35 -14.41 -6.09 26.92
N TYR A 36 -14.17 -6.19 25.62
CA TYR A 36 -13.48 -7.35 25.06
C TYR A 36 -12.01 -7.43 25.45
N VAL A 37 -11.36 -6.33 25.80
CA VAL A 37 -10.02 -6.37 26.40
C VAL A 37 -10.04 -7.11 27.73
N GLN A 38 -11.08 -6.94 28.57
CA GLN A 38 -11.19 -7.60 29.87
C GLN A 38 -11.37 -9.12 29.73
N VAL A 39 -12.03 -9.57 28.68
CA VAL A 39 -12.33 -10.99 28.41
C VAL A 39 -11.54 -11.54 27.22
N TRP A 40 -10.45 -10.86 26.84
CA TRP A 40 -9.70 -11.23 25.62
C TRP A 40 -9.06 -12.61 25.71
N GLU A 41 -8.54 -12.98 26.87
CA GLU A 41 -7.97 -14.32 27.10
C GLU A 41 -9.00 -15.42 26.81
N GLU A 42 -10.25 -15.26 27.28
CA GLU A 42 -11.35 -16.20 27.01
C GLU A 42 -11.70 -16.25 25.52
N LEU A 43 -11.75 -15.11 24.84
CA LEU A 43 -12.09 -15.02 23.42
C LEU A 43 -10.98 -15.54 22.50
N ARG A 44 -9.72 -15.33 22.84
CA ARG A 44 -8.58 -15.75 21.98
C ARG A 44 -8.40 -17.27 21.97
N GLU A 45 -8.80 -17.98 23.02
CA GLU A 45 -8.76 -19.44 23.08
C GLU A 45 -9.69 -20.09 22.05
N ILE A 46 -10.68 -19.37 21.52
CA ILE A 46 -11.56 -19.84 20.46
C ILE A 46 -10.84 -19.68 19.11
N PRO A 47 -10.34 -20.75 18.48
CA PRO A 47 -9.51 -20.65 17.26
C PRO A 47 -10.30 -20.21 16.04
N GLU A 48 -11.56 -20.63 15.94
CA GLU A 48 -12.42 -20.33 14.80
C GLU A 48 -13.00 -18.91 14.91
N THR A 49 -12.67 -18.05 13.95
CA THR A 49 -13.10 -16.63 13.92
C THR A 49 -14.61 -16.46 14.02
N LYS A 50 -15.39 -17.35 13.37
CA LYS A 50 -16.87 -17.30 13.40
C LYS A 50 -17.42 -17.64 14.78
N LYS A 51 -16.86 -18.66 15.44
CA LYS A 51 -17.27 -19.04 16.81
C LYS A 51 -16.88 -17.97 17.82
N ARG A 52 -15.66 -17.41 17.70
CA ARG A 52 -15.21 -16.27 18.52
C ARG A 52 -16.13 -15.07 18.38
N PHE A 53 -16.54 -14.73 17.16
CA PHE A 53 -17.48 -13.65 16.90
C PHE A 53 -18.84 -13.92 17.57
N ASN A 54 -19.38 -15.12 17.44
CA ASN A 54 -20.67 -15.49 18.04
C ASN A 54 -20.59 -15.47 19.57
N ALA A 55 -19.51 -15.94 20.18
CA ALA A 55 -19.28 -15.86 21.62
C ALA A 55 -19.26 -14.39 22.08
N ALA A 56 -18.52 -13.52 21.37
CA ALA A 56 -18.50 -12.09 21.66
C ALA A 56 -19.90 -11.43 21.50
N GLU A 57 -20.68 -11.81 20.49
CA GLU A 57 -22.05 -11.29 20.32
C GLU A 57 -22.96 -11.74 21.46
N HIS A 58 -22.85 -12.99 21.94
CA HIS A 58 -23.63 -13.50 23.07
C HIS A 58 -23.33 -12.77 24.38
N MET A 59 -22.10 -12.28 24.58
CA MET A 59 -21.72 -11.50 25.78
C MET A 59 -22.40 -10.13 25.87
N VAL A 60 -22.85 -9.57 24.75
CA VAL A 60 -23.34 -8.17 24.67
C VAL A 60 -24.77 -8.05 24.14
N HIS A 61 -25.40 -9.14 23.73
CA HIS A 61 -26.75 -9.11 23.18
C HIS A 61 -27.67 -10.11 23.87
N THR A 62 -28.71 -9.59 24.51
CA THR A 62 -29.75 -10.38 25.15
C THR A 62 -30.79 -10.84 24.14
N THR A 63 -31.10 -12.14 24.16
CA THR A 63 -32.14 -12.77 23.37
C THR A 63 -33.05 -13.62 24.27
N LYS A 64 -34.14 -14.17 23.75
CA LYS A 64 -34.98 -15.12 24.48
C LYS A 64 -34.25 -16.32 25.08
N LYS A 65 -33.08 -16.68 24.47
CA LYS A 65 -32.29 -17.87 24.85
C LYS A 65 -30.94 -17.53 25.47
N ASN A 66 -30.60 -16.26 25.57
CA ASN A 66 -29.30 -15.79 26.05
C ASN A 66 -29.43 -14.49 26.81
N THR A 67 -28.94 -14.46 28.03
CA THR A 67 -28.78 -13.23 28.81
C THR A 67 -27.37 -12.69 28.61
N ALA A 68 -27.26 -11.43 28.17
CA ALA A 68 -25.97 -10.79 27.95
C ALA A 68 -25.23 -10.61 29.28
N ARG A 69 -23.91 -10.75 29.23
CA ARG A 69 -23.01 -10.47 30.37
C ARG A 69 -22.78 -8.98 30.57
N PHE A 70 -22.92 -8.17 29.52
CA PHE A 70 -22.65 -6.73 29.50
C PHE A 70 -23.82 -5.93 28.92
N ASP A 71 -24.08 -4.75 29.43
CA ASP A 71 -25.27 -3.94 29.15
C ASP A 71 -25.19 -3.11 27.87
N PHE A 72 -24.67 -3.69 26.79
CA PHE A 72 -24.52 -3.00 25.49
C PHE A 72 -25.87 -2.51 24.94
N ASP A 73 -26.91 -3.34 24.99
CA ASP A 73 -28.23 -3.00 24.45
C ASP A 73 -28.92 -1.87 25.24
N LEU A 74 -28.58 -1.70 26.53
CA LEU A 74 -29.01 -0.55 27.34
C LEU A 74 -28.27 0.74 26.98
N CYS A 75 -26.94 0.65 26.76
CA CYS A 75 -26.11 1.79 26.36
C CYS A 75 -26.41 2.28 24.94
N PHE A 76 -26.77 1.37 24.03
CA PHE A 76 -27.02 1.66 22.61
C PHE A 76 -28.41 1.12 22.17
N PRO A 77 -29.49 1.66 22.71
CA PRO A 77 -30.83 1.16 22.45
C PRO A 77 -31.18 1.27 20.96
N LYS A 78 -31.91 0.26 20.45
CA LYS A 78 -32.40 0.19 19.06
C LYS A 78 -31.30 0.18 18.00
N MET A 79 -30.02 -0.03 18.36
CA MET A 79 -28.96 -0.12 17.35
C MET A 79 -29.24 -1.27 16.38
N PRO A 80 -29.25 -1.01 15.05
CA PRO A 80 -29.49 -2.07 14.06
C PRO A 80 -28.50 -3.25 14.23
N SER A 81 -29.02 -4.48 14.20
CA SER A 81 -28.24 -5.69 14.42
C SER A 81 -26.97 -5.77 13.55
N TYR A 82 -27.07 -5.42 12.27
CA TYR A 82 -25.93 -5.42 11.38
C TYR A 82 -24.87 -4.37 11.77
N LEU A 83 -25.28 -3.21 12.31
CA LEU A 83 -24.35 -2.19 12.78
C LEU A 83 -23.67 -2.62 14.07
N ARG A 84 -24.41 -3.22 15.02
CA ARG A 84 -23.85 -3.86 16.22
C ARG A 84 -22.82 -4.91 15.85
N ARG A 85 -23.17 -5.83 14.93
CA ARG A 85 -22.25 -6.87 14.46
C ARG A 85 -20.99 -6.31 13.79
N ALA A 86 -21.14 -5.25 13.02
CA ALA A 86 -19.99 -4.54 12.45
C ALA A 86 -19.11 -3.90 13.54
N ALA A 87 -19.70 -3.34 14.59
CA ALA A 87 -18.96 -2.77 15.72
C ALA A 87 -18.19 -3.84 16.52
N ILE A 88 -18.82 -5.00 16.78
CA ILE A 88 -18.18 -6.16 17.42
C ILE A 88 -16.96 -6.61 16.60
N GLN A 89 -17.15 -6.81 15.30
CA GLN A 89 -16.06 -7.22 14.40
C GLN A 89 -14.92 -6.21 14.40
N HIS A 90 -15.23 -4.93 14.43
CA HIS A 90 -14.25 -3.85 14.48
C HIS A 90 -13.45 -3.86 15.79
N ALA A 91 -14.12 -4.03 16.92
CA ALA A 91 -13.49 -4.11 18.24
C ALA A 91 -12.54 -5.33 18.32
N LEU A 92 -13.01 -6.53 17.98
CA LEU A 92 -12.20 -7.75 17.96
C LEU A 92 -11.00 -7.63 17.05
N GLY A 93 -11.17 -7.09 15.84
CA GLY A 93 -10.09 -6.86 14.88
C GLY A 93 -9.04 -5.87 15.40
N SER A 94 -9.47 -4.82 16.12
CA SER A 94 -8.57 -3.82 16.72
C SER A 94 -7.72 -4.43 17.83
N ILE A 95 -8.32 -5.25 18.71
CA ILE A 95 -7.61 -5.94 19.79
C ILE A 95 -6.62 -6.95 19.23
N SER A 96 -7.04 -7.82 18.31
CA SER A 96 -6.17 -8.80 17.67
C SER A 96 -4.96 -8.16 16.97
N SER A 97 -5.20 -7.04 16.26
CA SER A 97 -4.13 -6.26 15.63
C SER A 97 -3.19 -5.60 16.65
N TYR A 98 -3.73 -5.15 17.77
CA TYR A 98 -2.93 -4.59 18.88
C TYR A 98 -2.03 -5.65 19.48
N GLU A 99 -2.54 -6.82 19.80
CA GLU A 99 -1.77 -7.96 20.36
C GLU A 99 -0.63 -8.36 19.42
N THR A 100 -0.91 -8.56 18.13
CA THR A 100 0.12 -8.88 17.14
C THR A 100 1.24 -7.83 17.11
N ARG A 101 0.88 -6.54 17.18
CA ARG A 101 1.87 -5.44 17.22
C ARG A 101 2.64 -5.40 18.53
N LEU A 102 2.01 -5.74 19.63
CA LEU A 102 2.65 -5.80 20.96
C LEU A 102 3.68 -6.94 21.01
N GLU A 103 3.33 -8.12 20.51
CA GLU A 103 4.25 -9.25 20.37
C GLU A 103 5.45 -8.90 19.48
N GLN A 104 5.22 -8.29 18.31
CA GLN A 104 6.29 -7.86 17.42
C GLN A 104 7.20 -6.83 18.11
N TRP A 105 6.62 -5.87 18.83
CA TRP A 105 7.37 -4.85 19.58
C TRP A 105 8.25 -5.49 20.65
N THR A 106 7.75 -6.49 21.36
CA THR A 106 8.53 -7.26 22.35
C THR A 106 9.67 -8.03 21.69
N LYS A 107 9.39 -8.75 20.57
CA LYS A 107 10.38 -9.54 19.81
C LYS A 107 11.49 -8.67 19.20
N THR A 108 11.18 -7.44 18.80
CA THR A 108 12.15 -6.51 18.18
C THR A 108 12.97 -5.72 19.20
N GLY A 109 12.96 -6.08 20.49
CA GLY A 109 13.75 -5.42 21.51
C GLY A 109 13.30 -3.99 21.84
N LYS A 110 12.04 -3.66 21.61
CA LYS A 110 11.42 -2.36 21.96
C LYS A 110 12.06 -1.14 21.27
N LEU A 111 12.58 -1.31 20.07
CA LEU A 111 13.24 -0.26 19.29
C LEU A 111 12.34 0.92 18.89
N THR A 112 11.02 0.73 18.93
CA THR A 112 10.02 1.75 18.63
C THR A 112 9.15 2.04 19.85
N GLY A 113 8.32 3.09 19.79
CA GLY A 113 7.35 3.36 20.85
C GLY A 113 6.36 2.19 21.04
N LYS A 114 5.98 1.94 22.30
CA LYS A 114 5.01 0.90 22.65
C LYS A 114 3.70 1.10 21.86
N PRO A 115 3.14 0.06 21.22
CA PRO A 115 1.84 0.16 20.57
C PRO A 115 0.75 0.64 21.53
N ARG A 116 -0.23 1.38 21.01
CA ARG A 116 -1.41 1.81 21.76
C ARG A 116 -2.65 1.23 21.11
N LEU A 117 -3.56 0.75 21.91
CA LEU A 117 -4.90 0.39 21.46
C LEU A 117 -5.73 1.67 21.35
N SER A 118 -6.14 2.02 20.12
CA SER A 118 -7.00 3.15 19.83
C SER A 118 -7.91 2.80 18.67
N CYS A 119 -9.21 2.84 18.88
CA CYS A 119 -10.23 2.52 17.87
C CYS A 119 -11.18 3.68 17.59
N GLU A 120 -11.34 4.64 18.51
CA GLU A 120 -12.34 5.69 18.44
C GLU A 120 -12.33 6.51 17.14
N ASN A 121 -11.14 6.94 16.69
CA ASN A 121 -11.03 7.84 15.53
C ASN A 121 -11.03 7.13 14.17
N HIS A 122 -10.88 5.81 14.15
CA HIS A 122 -10.74 5.03 12.92
C HIS A 122 -11.96 4.15 12.59
N ALA A 123 -12.87 4.00 13.55
CA ALA A 123 -14.08 3.21 13.36
C ALA A 123 -15.02 3.86 12.34
N MET A 124 -15.42 3.10 11.31
CA MET A 124 -16.28 3.54 10.23
C MET A 124 -17.53 2.66 10.17
N PRO A 125 -18.75 3.25 10.32
CA PRO A 125 -19.98 2.50 10.17
C PRO A 125 -20.09 1.82 8.82
N VAL A 126 -20.48 0.54 8.82
CA VAL A 126 -20.72 -0.26 7.62
C VAL A 126 -22.21 -0.32 7.35
N PHE A 127 -22.65 0.04 6.14
CA PHE A 127 -24.05 0.07 5.75
C PHE A 127 -24.39 -1.13 4.88
N TYR A 128 -24.98 -2.17 5.47
CA TYR A 128 -25.36 -3.36 4.74
C TYR A 128 -26.46 -3.04 3.71
N ARG A 129 -26.31 -3.58 2.50
CA ARG A 129 -27.23 -3.35 1.39
C ARG A 129 -28.64 -3.81 1.76
N ASP A 130 -29.62 -3.09 1.25
CA ASP A 130 -31.06 -3.29 1.43
C ASP A 130 -31.60 -3.14 2.86
N VAL A 131 -30.75 -3.29 3.87
CA VAL A 131 -31.09 -3.16 5.29
C VAL A 131 -30.73 -1.78 5.84
N MET A 132 -29.59 -1.22 5.44
CA MET A 132 -29.09 0.06 5.93
C MET A 132 -28.63 1.00 4.81
N TYR A 133 -28.44 0.49 3.61
CA TYR A 133 -28.07 1.22 2.41
C TYR A 133 -28.95 0.79 1.23
N ARG A 134 -29.46 1.76 0.49
CA ARG A 134 -30.15 1.57 -0.78
C ARG A 134 -29.59 2.54 -1.79
N GLU A 135 -29.41 2.09 -3.02
CA GLU A 135 -29.02 2.96 -4.13
C GLU A 135 -30.19 3.88 -4.49
N GLY A 136 -29.90 5.09 -4.94
CA GLY A 136 -30.88 5.95 -5.60
C GLY A 136 -31.32 5.35 -6.93
N GLY A 137 -32.38 5.92 -7.52
CA GLY A 137 -32.86 5.49 -8.84
C GLY A 137 -31.76 5.58 -9.90
N GLU A 138 -31.95 4.86 -11.01
CA GLU A 138 -30.99 4.76 -12.10
C GLU A 138 -30.57 6.16 -12.59
N GLY A 139 -29.26 6.38 -12.71
CA GLY A 139 -28.68 7.67 -13.10
C GLY A 139 -28.67 8.76 -12.03
N LYS A 140 -29.28 8.58 -10.87
CA LYS A 140 -29.29 9.57 -9.80
C LYS A 140 -28.03 9.50 -8.93
N ASP A 141 -27.53 10.66 -8.54
CA ASP A 141 -26.36 10.81 -7.66
C ASP A 141 -26.82 10.87 -6.20
N GLU A 142 -27.54 9.87 -5.76
CA GLU A 142 -28.12 9.79 -4.43
C GLU A 142 -28.12 8.37 -3.87
N ALA A 143 -28.18 8.29 -2.55
CA ALA A 143 -28.36 7.03 -1.82
C ALA A 143 -29.27 7.26 -0.62
N TYR A 144 -29.84 6.18 -0.10
CA TYR A 144 -30.62 6.18 1.12
C TYR A 144 -29.82 5.42 2.19
N LEU A 145 -29.59 6.07 3.34
CA LEU A 145 -28.88 5.50 4.47
C LEU A 145 -29.80 5.45 5.68
N LYS A 146 -29.75 4.35 6.43
CA LYS A 146 -30.42 4.25 7.72
C LYS A 146 -29.52 4.87 8.77
N LEU A 147 -29.86 6.09 9.22
CA LEU A 147 -29.06 6.92 10.13
C LEU A 147 -29.78 7.14 11.44
N TYR A 148 -29.01 7.44 12.49
CA TYR A 148 -29.50 7.80 13.82
C TYR A 148 -29.80 9.29 13.88
N ASP A 149 -31.05 9.65 14.24
CA ASP A 149 -31.48 11.04 14.33
C ASP A 149 -31.36 11.62 15.76
N GLY A 150 -30.92 10.84 16.74
CA GLY A 150 -30.84 11.17 18.14
C GLY A 150 -31.84 10.38 18.98
N HIS A 151 -32.90 9.85 18.38
CA HIS A 151 -33.97 9.09 19.05
C HIS A 151 -34.18 7.71 18.42
N ASP A 152 -34.11 7.63 17.09
CA ASP A 152 -34.37 6.40 16.35
C ASP A 152 -33.54 6.30 15.05
N TRP A 153 -33.55 5.12 14.45
CA TRP A 153 -32.86 4.82 13.18
C TRP A 153 -33.84 4.91 12.02
N LYS A 154 -33.68 5.96 11.18
CA LYS A 154 -34.58 6.27 10.05
C LYS A 154 -33.81 6.33 8.74
N TRP A 155 -34.53 6.18 7.63
CA TRP A 155 -33.99 6.33 6.30
C TRP A 155 -33.85 7.81 5.93
N PHE A 156 -32.63 8.20 5.52
CA PHE A 156 -32.32 9.54 5.05
C PHE A 156 -31.75 9.47 3.63
N ARG A 157 -32.23 10.33 2.77
CA ARG A 157 -31.65 10.58 1.47
C ARG A 157 -30.36 11.37 1.62
N VAL A 158 -29.28 10.94 0.93
CA VAL A 158 -28.01 11.64 0.85
C VAL A 158 -27.65 11.85 -0.61
N CYS A 159 -27.20 13.07 -0.96
CA CYS A 159 -26.74 13.39 -2.31
C CYS A 159 -25.23 13.16 -2.38
N LEU A 160 -24.78 12.45 -3.42
CA LEU A 160 -23.38 12.16 -3.68
C LEU A 160 -22.83 13.13 -4.74
N LYS A 161 -21.54 13.33 -4.74
CA LYS A 161 -20.90 14.22 -5.71
C LYS A 161 -20.95 13.60 -7.10
N HIS A 162 -21.50 14.35 -8.08
CA HIS A 162 -21.69 13.90 -9.45
C HIS A 162 -20.42 13.31 -10.09
N THR A 163 -19.31 14.05 -10.05
CA THR A 163 -18.04 13.59 -10.65
C THR A 163 -17.49 12.30 -10.04
N ASP A 164 -17.79 12.04 -8.76
CA ASP A 164 -17.39 10.81 -8.08
C ASP A 164 -18.28 9.64 -8.53
N MET A 165 -19.59 9.88 -8.66
CA MET A 165 -20.54 8.86 -9.12
C MET A 165 -20.34 8.55 -10.62
N GLU A 166 -20.05 9.53 -11.44
CA GLU A 166 -19.68 9.33 -12.83
C GLU A 166 -18.43 8.47 -12.98
N TYR A 167 -17.38 8.74 -12.16
CA TYR A 167 -16.19 7.90 -12.11
C TYR A 167 -16.52 6.45 -11.72
N LEU A 168 -17.38 6.23 -10.73
CA LEU A 168 -17.81 4.90 -10.31
C LEU A 168 -18.55 4.17 -11.42
N ARG A 169 -19.51 4.83 -12.08
CA ARG A 169 -20.27 4.25 -13.21
C ARG A 169 -19.35 3.87 -14.37
N ARG A 170 -18.38 4.72 -14.72
CA ARG A 170 -17.45 4.47 -15.83
C ARG A 170 -16.47 3.34 -15.54
N ASN A 171 -15.90 3.29 -14.34
CA ASN A 171 -14.78 2.37 -14.04
C ASN A 171 -15.21 1.08 -13.35
N TRP A 172 -16.42 1.05 -12.76
CA TRP A 172 -16.90 -0.05 -11.93
C TRP A 172 -18.26 -0.59 -12.35
N LYS A 173 -18.73 -0.25 -13.56
CA LYS A 173 -19.98 -0.77 -14.13
C LYS A 173 -19.94 -2.31 -14.17
N GLY A 174 -21.03 -2.94 -13.71
CA GLY A 174 -21.13 -4.39 -13.68
C GLY A 174 -20.32 -5.10 -12.60
N LYS A 175 -19.51 -4.39 -11.80
CA LYS A 175 -18.78 -4.96 -10.68
C LYS A 175 -19.62 -4.92 -9.40
N LYS A 176 -19.66 -6.04 -8.67
CA LYS A 176 -20.37 -6.10 -7.38
C LYS A 176 -19.61 -5.31 -6.32
N ALA A 177 -20.25 -4.27 -5.80
CA ALA A 177 -19.74 -3.55 -4.64
C ALA A 177 -20.14 -4.25 -3.34
N SER A 178 -19.23 -4.30 -2.37
CA SER A 178 -19.55 -4.70 -0.99
C SER A 178 -20.38 -3.62 -0.28
N ALA A 179 -20.82 -3.90 0.94
CA ALA A 179 -21.47 -2.92 1.80
C ALA A 179 -20.60 -1.66 1.96
N PRO A 180 -21.11 -0.46 1.67
CA PRO A 180 -20.31 0.75 1.79
C PRO A 180 -20.08 1.14 3.25
N THR A 181 -18.99 1.91 3.49
CA THR A 181 -18.66 2.46 4.80
C THR A 181 -18.77 3.98 4.79
N LEU A 182 -19.22 4.56 5.91
CA LEU A 182 -19.22 5.99 6.09
C LEU A 182 -17.86 6.45 6.65
N GLU A 183 -17.14 7.24 5.86
CA GLU A 183 -15.84 7.80 6.23
C GLU A 183 -15.95 9.30 6.44
N LYS A 184 -15.30 9.80 7.51
CA LYS A 184 -15.13 11.24 7.74
C LYS A 184 -13.68 11.61 7.53
N ARG A 185 -13.43 12.57 6.63
CA ARG A 185 -12.11 13.19 6.42
C ARG A 185 -12.23 14.69 6.67
N GLN A 186 -11.59 15.15 7.72
CA GLN A 186 -11.74 16.54 8.17
C GLN A 186 -13.22 16.90 8.40
N ARG A 187 -13.76 17.86 7.63
CA ARG A 187 -15.15 18.30 7.70
C ARG A 187 -16.08 17.65 6.67
N ARG A 188 -15.54 16.73 5.83
CA ARG A 188 -16.28 16.08 4.73
C ARG A 188 -16.62 14.65 5.08
N TYR A 189 -17.72 14.16 4.53
CA TYR A 189 -18.18 12.80 4.66
C TYR A 189 -18.14 12.12 3.30
N PHE A 190 -17.76 10.86 3.28
CA PHE A 190 -17.65 10.03 2.08
C PHE A 190 -18.35 8.71 2.31
N LEU A 191 -19.06 8.25 1.31
CA LEU A 191 -19.53 6.87 1.24
C LEU A 191 -18.50 6.08 0.42
N ARG A 192 -17.77 5.16 1.09
CA ARG A 192 -16.70 4.39 0.47
C ARG A 192 -17.23 3.05 0.01
N PHE A 193 -17.14 2.80 -1.27
CA PHE A 193 -17.48 1.55 -1.93
C PHE A 193 -16.24 0.68 -2.09
N PHE A 194 -16.39 -0.64 -1.92
CA PHE A 194 -15.33 -1.61 -2.11
C PHE A 194 -15.73 -2.57 -3.21
N TYR A 195 -14.82 -2.82 -4.14
CA TYR A 195 -15.00 -3.72 -5.27
C TYR A 195 -13.96 -4.82 -5.18
N THR A 196 -14.44 -6.06 -5.22
CA THR A 196 -13.58 -7.24 -5.19
C THR A 196 -13.50 -7.83 -6.59
N GLU A 197 -12.28 -8.11 -7.04
CA GLU A 197 -12.01 -8.72 -8.34
C GLU A 197 -11.12 -9.94 -8.12
N GLU A 198 -11.40 -11.03 -8.82
CA GLU A 198 -10.51 -12.17 -8.94
C GLU A 198 -9.63 -11.98 -10.16
N VAL A 199 -8.33 -12.02 -9.95
CA VAL A 199 -7.34 -11.81 -11.01
C VAL A 199 -6.40 -13.00 -11.07
N THR A 200 -6.14 -13.49 -12.25
CA THR A 200 -5.10 -14.49 -12.51
C THR A 200 -3.79 -13.76 -12.78
N LEU A 201 -2.79 -14.00 -11.93
CA LEU A 201 -1.45 -13.48 -12.18
C LEU A 201 -0.74 -14.31 -13.24
N THR A 202 0.11 -13.67 -14.02
CA THR A 202 0.91 -14.32 -15.06
C THR A 202 1.71 -15.51 -14.49
N LYS A 203 1.75 -16.59 -15.28
CA LYS A 203 2.51 -17.82 -15.00
C LYS A 203 3.57 -18.06 -16.05
N THR A 204 3.92 -17.06 -16.85
CA THR A 204 4.95 -17.12 -17.89
C THR A 204 6.24 -17.73 -17.32
N ALA A 205 6.85 -18.66 -18.04
CA ALA A 205 8.15 -19.24 -17.69
C ALA A 205 9.22 -18.15 -17.60
N VAL A 206 10.21 -18.32 -16.72
CA VAL A 206 11.17 -17.25 -16.41
C VAL A 206 11.95 -16.82 -17.65
N GLU A 207 12.26 -17.78 -18.53
CA GLU A 207 12.99 -17.59 -19.78
C GLU A 207 12.24 -16.69 -20.78
N GLU A 208 10.91 -16.73 -20.75
CA GLU A 208 10.03 -15.98 -21.66
C GLU A 208 9.54 -14.65 -21.07
N GLN A 209 9.79 -14.42 -19.78
CA GLN A 209 9.28 -13.24 -19.09
C GLN A 209 9.86 -11.94 -19.63
N ILE A 210 8.99 -10.95 -19.73
CA ILE A 210 9.36 -9.55 -19.87
C ILE A 210 9.17 -8.88 -18.53
N ILE A 211 10.18 -8.21 -18.01
CA ILE A 211 10.10 -7.50 -16.74
C ILE A 211 10.26 -5.99 -16.92
N CYS A 212 9.63 -5.23 -16.03
CA CYS A 212 9.88 -3.81 -15.83
C CYS A 212 10.68 -3.64 -14.53
N SER A 213 11.98 -3.43 -14.63
CA SER A 213 12.83 -3.14 -13.46
C SER A 213 12.83 -1.64 -13.18
N VAL A 214 12.66 -1.27 -11.89
CA VAL A 214 12.42 0.11 -11.47
C VAL A 214 13.36 0.52 -10.36
N ASP A 215 14.17 1.53 -10.63
CA ASP A 215 14.91 2.27 -9.61
C ASP A 215 14.13 3.51 -9.20
N LEU A 216 13.82 3.64 -7.89
CA LEU A 216 13.09 4.77 -7.30
C LEU A 216 14.08 5.77 -6.69
N GLY A 217 14.12 6.98 -7.23
CA GLY A 217 15.02 8.03 -6.80
C GLY A 217 14.34 9.25 -6.15
N ILE A 218 15.16 10.16 -5.61
CA ILE A 218 14.71 11.45 -5.08
C ILE A 218 14.80 12.52 -6.17
N ASN A 219 15.86 12.49 -6.98
CA ASN A 219 16.08 13.46 -8.06
C ASN A 219 15.26 13.08 -9.29
N THR A 220 15.42 11.88 -9.80
CA THR A 220 14.53 11.26 -10.78
C THR A 220 13.52 10.39 -10.03
N ASP A 221 12.23 10.55 -10.25
CA ASP A 221 11.20 9.86 -9.45
C ASP A 221 11.22 8.35 -9.63
N ALA A 222 11.40 7.89 -10.87
CA ALA A 222 11.65 6.50 -11.21
C ALA A 222 12.40 6.38 -12.55
N VAL A 223 13.29 5.40 -12.65
CA VAL A 223 13.88 4.97 -13.91
C VAL A 223 13.47 3.53 -14.16
N CYS A 224 12.77 3.30 -15.27
CA CYS A 224 12.24 2.00 -15.67
C CYS A 224 13.03 1.43 -16.82
N THR A 225 13.33 0.14 -16.77
CA THR A 225 13.95 -0.62 -17.86
C THR A 225 13.11 -1.86 -18.13
N ILE A 226 12.74 -2.05 -19.39
CA ILE A 226 12.09 -3.29 -19.88
C ILE A 226 13.17 -4.25 -20.34
N MET A 227 13.16 -5.47 -19.79
CA MET A 227 14.25 -6.43 -20.00
C MET A 227 13.72 -7.86 -20.15
N ARG A 228 14.38 -8.66 -21.00
CA ARG A 228 14.20 -10.11 -21.11
C ARG A 228 15.25 -10.88 -20.29
N SER A 229 15.05 -12.18 -20.16
CA SER A 229 15.88 -13.09 -19.37
C SER A 229 17.32 -13.21 -19.88
N ASP A 230 17.55 -13.03 -21.17
CA ASP A 230 18.88 -12.99 -21.81
C ASP A 230 19.65 -11.67 -21.58
N GLY A 231 19.01 -10.69 -20.93
CA GLY A 231 19.53 -9.34 -20.72
C GLY A 231 19.20 -8.37 -21.85
N THR A 232 18.42 -8.76 -22.88
CA THR A 232 18.00 -7.82 -23.93
C THR A 232 17.12 -6.71 -23.33
N VAL A 233 17.53 -5.47 -23.54
CA VAL A 233 16.80 -4.27 -23.09
C VAL A 233 15.88 -3.77 -24.20
N LEU A 234 14.56 -3.89 -23.99
CA LEU A 234 13.53 -3.52 -24.96
C LEU A 234 13.12 -2.05 -24.87
N GLY A 235 13.26 -1.44 -23.68
CA GLY A 235 12.85 -0.07 -23.50
C GLY A 235 13.39 0.55 -22.20
N ARG A 236 13.39 1.89 -22.17
CA ARG A 236 13.86 2.69 -21.02
C ARG A 236 12.97 3.89 -20.87
N LYS A 237 12.60 4.24 -19.63
CA LYS A 237 11.77 5.42 -19.35
C LYS A 237 12.24 6.13 -18.10
N PHE A 238 12.48 7.43 -18.21
CA PHE A 238 12.70 8.31 -17.09
C PHE A 238 11.37 8.97 -16.70
N ILE A 239 10.91 8.73 -15.50
CA ILE A 239 9.69 9.30 -14.96
C ILE A 239 10.08 10.41 -13.99
N ASN A 240 9.61 11.63 -14.25
CA ASN A 240 9.88 12.77 -13.40
C ASN A 240 8.71 13.76 -13.43
N PHE A 241 8.35 14.29 -12.27
CA PHE A 241 7.27 15.26 -12.08
C PHE A 241 7.82 16.56 -11.47
N PRO A 242 8.57 17.38 -12.25
CA PRO A 242 9.26 18.56 -11.75
C PRO A 242 8.30 19.59 -11.15
N SER A 243 7.15 19.85 -11.81
CA SER A 243 6.16 20.83 -11.33
C SER A 243 5.61 20.49 -9.94
N GLU A 244 5.35 19.21 -9.68
CA GLU A 244 4.89 18.71 -8.39
C GLU A 244 5.98 18.82 -7.31
N LYS A 245 7.23 18.55 -7.68
CA LYS A 245 8.37 18.70 -6.79
C LYS A 245 8.61 20.17 -6.43
N ASP A 246 8.55 21.08 -7.40
CA ASP A 246 8.69 22.52 -7.17
C ASP A 246 7.56 23.06 -6.30
N ARG A 247 6.34 22.57 -6.53
CA ARG A 247 5.19 22.92 -5.67
C ARG A 247 5.43 22.42 -4.24
N MET A 248 5.90 21.17 -4.07
CA MET A 248 6.23 20.62 -2.77
C MET A 248 7.33 21.43 -2.09
N TYR A 249 8.40 21.77 -2.81
CA TYR A 249 9.50 22.58 -2.30
C TYR A 249 9.04 23.94 -1.78
N ARG A 250 8.18 24.65 -2.54
CA ARG A 250 7.56 25.92 -2.12
C ARG A 250 6.71 25.77 -0.87
N VAL A 251 5.89 24.71 -0.78
CA VAL A 251 5.08 24.44 0.41
C VAL A 251 5.93 24.18 1.64
N LEU A 252 6.99 23.38 1.52
CA LEU A 252 7.92 23.10 2.61
C LEU A 252 8.70 24.36 3.03
N GLY A 253 9.05 25.23 2.09
CA GLY A 253 9.65 26.54 2.37
C GLY A 253 8.73 27.42 3.22
N ARG A 254 7.43 27.48 2.88
CA ARG A 254 6.42 28.20 3.67
C ARG A 254 6.23 27.62 5.08
N ILE A 255 6.26 26.29 5.21
CA ILE A 255 6.17 25.62 6.52
C ILE A 255 7.38 25.98 7.38
N ARG A 256 8.60 25.92 6.82
CA ARG A 256 9.84 26.27 7.54
C ARG A 256 9.85 27.73 7.99
N ARG A 257 9.39 28.66 7.15
CA ARG A 257 9.26 30.07 7.50
C ARG A 257 8.28 30.24 8.66
N PHE A 258 7.07 29.67 8.54
CA PHE A 258 6.06 29.73 9.58
C PHE A 258 6.55 29.17 10.92
N GLN A 259 7.27 28.04 10.91
CA GLN A 259 7.82 27.44 12.13
C GLN A 259 8.91 28.29 12.79
N ARG A 260 9.67 29.07 12.01
CA ARG A 260 10.64 30.03 12.56
C ARG A 260 9.98 31.26 13.17
N GLU A 261 8.92 31.75 12.54
CA GLU A 261 8.18 32.93 12.98
C GLU A 261 7.25 32.63 14.17
N HIS A 262 6.78 31.38 14.29
CA HIS A 262 5.77 30.96 15.26
C HIS A 262 6.18 29.64 15.93
N SER A 263 7.27 29.68 16.69
CA SER A 263 7.90 28.48 17.27
C SER A 263 6.98 27.65 18.18
N SER A 264 5.99 28.30 18.85
CA SER A 264 5.01 27.66 19.75
C SER A 264 3.77 27.12 19.03
N VAL A 265 3.56 27.45 17.75
CA VAL A 265 2.32 27.10 17.03
C VAL A 265 2.54 25.89 16.11
N GLN A 266 1.72 24.88 16.27
CA GLN A 266 1.76 23.70 15.39
C GLN A 266 1.24 24.04 13.98
N ALA A 267 2.05 23.79 12.96
CA ALA A 267 1.71 23.98 11.54
C ALA A 267 0.81 22.83 10.97
N GLY A 268 -0.08 22.26 11.75
CA GLY A 268 -0.82 21.03 11.41
C GLY A 268 -1.50 21.03 10.04
N GLY A 269 -2.33 22.03 9.74
CA GLY A 269 -3.02 22.13 8.44
C GLY A 269 -2.09 22.29 7.24
N ARG A 270 -0.92 22.94 7.43
CA ARG A 270 0.10 23.09 6.38
C ARG A 270 0.83 21.79 6.11
N TRP A 271 1.16 21.03 7.15
CA TRP A 271 1.71 19.68 7.02
C TRP A 271 0.74 18.70 6.39
N GLU A 272 -0.53 18.83 6.71
CA GLU A 272 -1.57 18.02 6.06
C GLU A 272 -1.65 18.27 4.56
N TYR A 273 -1.58 19.55 4.15
CA TYR A 273 -1.54 19.90 2.74
C TYR A 273 -0.28 19.33 2.04
N ALA A 274 0.91 19.46 2.66
CA ALA A 274 2.14 18.86 2.15
C ALA A 274 2.03 17.33 2.02
N SER A 275 1.43 16.67 3.01
CA SER A 275 1.19 15.22 2.98
C SER A 275 0.27 14.80 1.82
N ARG A 276 -0.78 15.59 1.51
CA ARG A 276 -1.67 15.33 0.37
C ARG A 276 -0.95 15.48 -0.97
N LEU A 277 -0.15 16.53 -1.15
CA LEU A 277 0.68 16.71 -2.35
C LEU A 277 1.64 15.54 -2.54
N ASN A 278 2.28 15.10 -1.47
CA ASN A 278 3.21 13.99 -1.51
C ASN A 278 2.52 12.65 -1.84
N ALA A 279 1.30 12.44 -1.33
CA ALA A 279 0.49 11.27 -1.69
C ALA A 279 0.02 11.31 -3.15
N GLU A 280 -0.27 12.50 -3.67
CA GLU A 280 -0.59 12.73 -5.08
C GLU A 280 0.59 12.43 -5.99
N LEU A 281 1.78 12.91 -5.64
CA LEU A 281 3.01 12.61 -6.37
C LEU A 281 3.29 11.10 -6.39
N ALA A 282 3.18 10.42 -5.24
CA ALA A 282 3.35 8.98 -5.17
C ALA A 282 2.35 8.22 -6.07
N ARG A 283 1.09 8.70 -6.15
CA ARG A 283 0.07 8.13 -7.04
C ARG A 283 0.43 8.31 -8.52
N LYS A 284 0.90 9.50 -8.91
CA LYS A 284 1.33 9.80 -10.29
C LYS A 284 2.50 8.92 -10.71
N ILE A 285 3.52 8.80 -9.86
CA ILE A 285 4.69 7.93 -10.12
C ILE A 285 4.23 6.49 -10.30
N ALA A 286 3.44 5.96 -9.37
CA ALA A 286 2.94 4.60 -9.44
C ALA A 286 2.10 4.35 -10.70
N GLY A 287 1.26 5.31 -11.09
CA GLY A 287 0.47 5.25 -12.33
C GLY A 287 1.36 5.20 -13.57
N ALA A 288 2.37 6.06 -13.64
CA ALA A 288 3.30 6.11 -14.78
C ALA A 288 4.16 4.84 -14.92
N VAL A 289 4.64 4.28 -13.79
CA VAL A 289 5.38 3.00 -13.77
C VAL A 289 4.48 1.87 -14.24
N SER A 290 3.28 1.74 -13.67
CA SER A 290 2.36 0.65 -14.01
C SER A 290 1.85 0.74 -15.46
N ALA A 291 1.63 1.95 -15.98
CA ALA A 291 1.24 2.16 -17.36
C ALA A 291 2.37 1.77 -18.34
N TYR A 292 3.62 2.13 -18.01
CA TYR A 292 4.77 1.76 -18.85
C TYR A 292 5.03 0.25 -18.86
N ALA A 293 4.89 -0.40 -17.72
CA ALA A 293 5.00 -1.86 -17.65
C ALA A 293 3.90 -2.56 -18.46
N GLU A 294 2.66 -2.06 -18.42
CA GLU A 294 1.54 -2.57 -19.20
C GLU A 294 1.72 -2.36 -20.70
N GLU A 295 2.15 -1.17 -21.13
CA GLU A 295 2.44 -0.82 -22.52
C GLU A 295 3.42 -1.81 -23.19
N HIS A 296 4.36 -2.32 -22.40
CA HIS A 296 5.35 -3.30 -22.84
C HIS A 296 5.01 -4.75 -22.47
N HIS A 297 3.76 -5.03 -22.10
CA HIS A 297 3.29 -6.38 -21.73
C HIS A 297 4.18 -7.08 -20.69
N SER A 298 4.66 -6.34 -19.70
CA SER A 298 5.55 -6.89 -18.67
C SER A 298 4.81 -7.89 -17.78
N ASP A 299 5.43 -9.04 -17.52
CA ASP A 299 4.92 -10.04 -16.58
C ASP A 299 5.13 -9.66 -15.13
N VAL A 300 6.25 -8.96 -14.85
CA VAL A 300 6.68 -8.63 -13.49
C VAL A 300 7.24 -7.22 -13.42
N ILE A 301 6.80 -6.44 -12.42
CA ILE A 301 7.47 -5.20 -12.02
C ILE A 301 8.45 -5.53 -10.90
N VAL A 302 9.71 -5.17 -11.07
CA VAL A 302 10.78 -5.47 -10.12
C VAL A 302 11.28 -4.21 -9.44
N PHE A 303 11.22 -4.18 -8.11
CA PHE A 303 11.73 -3.11 -7.27
C PHE A 303 12.88 -3.56 -6.40
N GLU A 304 13.58 -2.59 -5.81
CA GLU A 304 14.47 -2.85 -4.69
C GLU A 304 13.68 -3.02 -3.38
N TYR A 305 14.17 -3.91 -2.51
CA TYR A 305 13.71 -3.99 -1.12
C TYR A 305 14.37 -2.87 -0.30
N LEU A 306 13.64 -1.79 -0.11
CA LEU A 306 14.13 -0.57 0.54
C LEU A 306 13.61 -0.48 1.99
N GLU A 307 14.17 -1.22 2.90
CA GLU A 307 13.99 -0.99 4.34
C GLU A 307 15.04 -0.01 4.86
N MET A 308 14.58 1.15 5.30
CA MET A 308 15.44 2.04 6.06
C MET A 308 15.29 1.69 7.54
N GLN A 309 16.28 0.99 8.06
CA GLN A 309 16.41 0.76 9.50
C GLN A 309 17.23 1.90 10.11
N GLY A 310 16.75 2.45 11.25
CA GLY A 310 17.47 3.45 12.01
C GLY A 310 16.96 4.89 11.85
N LYS A 311 17.51 5.79 12.66
CA LYS A 311 17.18 7.24 12.64
C LYS A 311 17.87 7.91 11.46
N ILE A 312 17.08 8.58 10.61
CA ILE A 312 17.60 9.42 9.54
C ILE A 312 18.09 10.73 10.15
N ALA A 313 19.38 11.02 10.01
CA ALA A 313 20.00 12.26 10.48
C ALA A 313 20.53 13.12 9.32
N GLY A 314 20.86 14.38 9.59
CA GLY A 314 21.51 15.30 8.66
C GLY A 314 20.58 16.10 7.75
N ASN A 315 21.16 16.90 6.85
CA ASN A 315 20.45 17.88 6.00
C ASN A 315 19.44 17.26 5.00
N LYS A 316 19.60 15.97 4.68
CA LYS A 316 18.69 15.24 3.77
C LYS A 316 17.51 14.59 4.50
N LYS A 317 17.44 14.67 5.84
CA LYS A 317 16.42 14.03 6.68
C LYS A 317 15.00 14.29 6.18
N GLN A 318 14.65 15.55 5.90
CA GLN A 318 13.32 15.93 5.46
C GLN A 318 12.95 15.32 4.09
N LYS A 319 13.88 15.36 3.11
CA LYS A 319 13.68 14.75 1.79
C LYS A 319 13.45 13.24 1.88
N LEU A 320 14.23 12.57 2.72
CA LEU A 320 14.11 11.12 2.92
C LEU A 320 12.81 10.73 3.65
N HIS A 321 12.37 11.49 4.64
CA HIS A 321 11.08 11.29 5.31
C HIS A 321 9.87 11.49 4.37
N LEU A 322 9.97 12.44 3.45
CA LEU A 322 8.93 12.71 2.47
C LEU A 322 8.97 11.74 1.30
N TRP A 323 10.05 11.01 1.09
CA TRP A 323 10.15 10.04 0.02
C TRP A 323 9.29 8.80 0.30
N ARG A 324 8.13 8.75 -0.32
CA ARG A 324 7.12 7.70 -0.10
C ARG A 324 7.38 6.43 -0.93
N LYS A 325 8.61 5.93 -0.95
CA LYS A 325 8.99 4.75 -1.72
C LYS A 325 8.09 3.53 -1.50
N ARG A 326 7.72 3.23 -0.24
CA ARG A 326 6.82 2.11 0.07
C ARG A 326 5.39 2.34 -0.40
N ASP A 327 4.91 3.58 -0.35
CA ASP A 327 3.58 3.95 -0.84
C ASP A 327 3.52 3.81 -2.37
N ILE A 328 4.58 4.24 -3.08
CA ILE A 328 4.73 4.04 -4.52
C ILE A 328 4.71 2.54 -4.87
N GLN A 329 5.56 1.73 -4.22
CA GLN A 329 5.62 0.29 -4.46
C GLN A 329 4.28 -0.40 -4.19
N LYS A 330 3.59 -0.11 -3.07
CA LYS A 330 2.27 -0.67 -2.75
C LYS A 330 1.20 -0.30 -3.77
N ARG A 331 1.23 0.94 -4.27
CA ARG A 331 0.30 1.39 -5.31
C ARG A 331 0.58 0.72 -6.64
N CYS A 332 1.85 0.59 -7.04
CA CYS A 332 2.25 -0.17 -8.22
C CYS A 332 1.82 -1.63 -8.09
N GLU A 333 2.04 -2.26 -6.94
CA GLU A 333 1.65 -3.64 -6.68
C GLU A 333 0.15 -3.85 -6.86
N HIS A 334 -0.66 -2.97 -6.28
CA HIS A 334 -2.11 -3.03 -6.44
C HIS A 334 -2.55 -2.85 -7.91
N GLN A 335 -1.94 -1.91 -8.63
CA GLN A 335 -2.25 -1.67 -10.04
C GLN A 335 -1.76 -2.80 -10.94
N ALA A 336 -0.55 -3.31 -10.70
CA ALA A 336 0.04 -4.43 -11.42
C ALA A 336 -0.81 -5.70 -11.25
N HIS A 337 -1.18 -6.04 -10.01
CA HIS A 337 -2.02 -7.21 -9.74
C HIS A 337 -3.38 -7.13 -10.44
N ARG A 338 -4.02 -5.97 -10.47
CA ARG A 338 -5.29 -5.80 -11.22
C ARG A 338 -5.16 -6.05 -12.73
N LYS A 339 -3.97 -5.92 -13.27
CA LYS A 339 -3.63 -6.15 -14.68
C LYS A 339 -3.00 -7.53 -14.93
N GLY A 340 -2.97 -8.40 -13.92
CA GLY A 340 -2.38 -9.74 -14.00
C GLY A 340 -0.86 -9.79 -13.87
N MET A 341 -0.18 -8.65 -13.76
CA MET A 341 1.27 -8.59 -13.55
C MET A 341 1.63 -8.98 -12.10
N ARG A 342 2.79 -9.59 -11.91
CA ARG A 342 3.37 -9.82 -10.57
C ARG A 342 4.26 -8.65 -10.15
N VAL A 343 4.53 -8.54 -8.86
CA VAL A 343 5.54 -7.62 -8.32
C VAL A 343 6.57 -8.39 -7.52
N SER A 344 7.83 -8.12 -7.77
CA SER A 344 8.97 -8.72 -7.07
C SER A 344 9.87 -7.65 -6.47
N ARG A 345 10.61 -8.04 -5.43
CA ARG A 345 11.60 -7.18 -4.79
C ARG A 345 12.93 -7.91 -4.68
N ILE A 346 14.02 -7.19 -4.95
CA ILE A 346 15.39 -7.71 -4.91
C ILE A 346 16.20 -6.96 -3.84
N CYS A 347 17.37 -7.52 -3.50
CA CYS A 347 18.29 -6.88 -2.57
C CYS A 347 18.82 -5.55 -3.16
N ALA A 348 18.66 -4.45 -2.41
CA ALA A 348 19.07 -3.10 -2.82
C ALA A 348 20.57 -2.83 -2.65
N TRP A 349 21.31 -3.68 -1.96
CA TRP A 349 22.70 -3.43 -1.62
C TRP A 349 23.57 -3.32 -2.88
N ASN A 350 24.27 -2.20 -3.04
CA ASN A 350 25.19 -1.92 -4.14
C ASN A 350 24.59 -1.84 -5.57
N THR A 351 23.27 -1.87 -5.77
CA THR A 351 22.67 -1.74 -7.11
C THR A 351 23.11 -0.47 -7.83
N SER A 352 23.18 0.66 -7.14
CA SER A 352 23.60 1.95 -7.66
C SER A 352 25.08 2.28 -7.42
N ARG A 353 25.83 1.38 -6.75
CA ARG A 353 27.27 1.54 -6.52
C ARG A 353 28.12 0.77 -7.50
N LEU A 354 27.56 -0.22 -8.16
CA LEU A 354 28.25 -1.06 -9.14
C LEU A 354 27.83 -0.67 -10.55
N ALA A 355 28.82 -0.58 -11.43
CA ALA A 355 28.60 -0.38 -12.86
C ALA A 355 27.88 -1.61 -13.47
N TYR A 356 26.91 -1.36 -14.34
CA TYR A 356 26.14 -2.45 -14.96
C TYR A 356 26.97 -3.36 -15.86
N ASP A 357 28.09 -2.84 -16.40
CA ASP A 357 29.01 -3.55 -17.31
C ASP A 357 30.00 -4.47 -16.58
N GLY A 358 29.95 -4.52 -15.25
CA GLY A 358 30.85 -5.34 -14.44
C GLY A 358 32.21 -4.74 -14.18
N SER A 359 32.46 -3.48 -14.58
CA SER A 359 33.75 -2.80 -14.41
C SER A 359 34.07 -2.40 -12.96
N GLY A 360 33.14 -2.65 -12.01
CA GLY A 360 33.37 -2.41 -10.59
C GLY A 360 32.59 -1.23 -10.01
N ALA A 361 33.15 -0.57 -9.01
CA ALA A 361 32.48 0.55 -8.34
C ALA A 361 32.41 1.80 -9.22
N VAL A 362 31.27 2.50 -9.20
CA VAL A 362 31.09 3.75 -9.93
C VAL A 362 31.58 4.96 -9.12
N LEU A 363 32.23 5.90 -9.77
CA LEU A 363 32.55 7.20 -9.20
C LEU A 363 31.42 8.20 -9.52
N ARG A 364 30.70 8.66 -8.51
CA ARG A 364 29.60 9.63 -8.69
C ARG A 364 30.12 11.04 -8.91
N ASP A 365 29.50 11.77 -9.83
CA ASP A 365 29.81 13.17 -10.06
C ASP A 365 29.41 14.02 -8.84
N GLY A 366 30.32 14.87 -8.37
CA GLY A 366 30.10 15.71 -7.18
C GLY A 366 29.07 16.82 -7.41
N LYS A 367 28.93 17.31 -8.65
CA LYS A 367 27.99 18.39 -9.03
C LYS A 367 26.65 17.81 -9.50
N ASN A 368 26.69 16.77 -10.32
CA ASN A 368 25.50 16.09 -10.84
C ASN A 368 25.41 14.65 -10.34
N HIS A 369 24.75 14.46 -9.22
CA HIS A 369 24.59 13.13 -8.59
C HIS A 369 23.85 12.08 -9.44
N SER A 370 23.20 12.48 -10.53
CA SER A 370 22.58 11.55 -11.49
C SER A 370 23.60 10.93 -12.46
N LEU A 371 24.81 11.48 -12.55
CA LEU A 371 25.88 10.98 -13.39
C LEU A 371 26.95 10.23 -12.58
N CYS A 372 27.55 9.25 -13.20
CA CYS A 372 28.70 8.53 -12.68
C CYS A 372 29.69 8.20 -13.79
N THR A 373 30.94 7.95 -13.40
CA THR A 373 32.01 7.47 -14.28
C THR A 373 32.38 6.05 -13.84
N PHE A 374 32.42 5.14 -14.80
CA PHE A 374 32.86 3.76 -14.60
C PHE A 374 34.39 3.67 -14.61
N SER A 375 34.96 2.61 -14.11
CA SER A 375 36.42 2.39 -14.15
C SER A 375 36.99 2.37 -15.57
N THR A 376 36.15 2.07 -16.56
CA THR A 376 36.47 2.14 -18.00
C THR A 376 36.52 3.57 -18.55
N GLY A 377 36.27 4.60 -17.73
CA GLY A 377 36.15 6.00 -18.17
C GLY A 377 34.77 6.36 -18.75
N LYS A 378 33.86 5.41 -18.91
CA LYS A 378 32.51 5.64 -19.44
C LYS A 378 31.67 6.48 -18.48
N ARG A 379 31.11 7.60 -18.96
CA ARG A 379 30.12 8.39 -18.21
C ARG A 379 28.71 7.86 -18.46
N TYR A 380 27.95 7.66 -17.39
CA TYR A 380 26.62 7.06 -17.49
C TYR A 380 25.66 7.61 -16.43
N HIS A 381 24.34 7.38 -16.62
CA HIS A 381 23.32 7.75 -15.64
C HIS A 381 23.25 6.70 -14.53
N CYS A 382 23.47 7.12 -13.28
CA CYS A 382 23.51 6.22 -12.12
C CYS A 382 22.24 5.37 -11.96
N ASP A 383 21.06 6.02 -12.01
CA ASP A 383 19.78 5.37 -11.76
C ASP A 383 19.41 4.42 -12.93
N LEU A 384 19.88 4.72 -14.17
CA LEU A 384 19.70 3.80 -15.30
C LEU A 384 20.59 2.57 -15.15
N SER A 385 21.83 2.72 -14.73
CA SER A 385 22.72 1.61 -14.40
C SER A 385 22.13 0.76 -13.27
N ALA A 386 21.56 1.39 -12.24
CA ALA A 386 20.89 0.71 -11.16
C ALA A 386 19.68 -0.09 -11.64
N SER A 387 18.84 0.47 -12.53
CA SER A 387 17.67 -0.24 -13.05
C SER A 387 18.06 -1.51 -13.82
N TYR A 388 19.18 -1.52 -14.55
CA TYR A 388 19.71 -2.75 -15.19
C TYR A 388 20.15 -3.80 -14.17
N ASN A 389 20.85 -3.37 -13.13
CA ASN A 389 21.29 -4.27 -12.06
C ASN A 389 20.09 -4.85 -11.29
N ILE A 390 19.01 -4.07 -11.10
CA ILE A 390 17.76 -4.53 -10.49
C ILE A 390 17.13 -5.65 -11.32
N GLY A 391 17.00 -5.46 -12.62
CA GLY A 391 16.44 -6.45 -13.54
C GLY A 391 17.30 -7.73 -13.60
N ALA A 392 18.62 -7.56 -13.71
CA ALA A 392 19.56 -8.66 -13.73
C ALA A 392 19.49 -9.53 -12.47
N ARG A 393 19.44 -8.92 -11.29
CA ARG A 393 19.32 -9.65 -10.01
C ARG A 393 18.04 -10.45 -9.90
N TYR A 394 16.96 -9.96 -10.46
CA TYR A 394 15.70 -10.70 -10.53
C TYR A 394 15.90 -11.96 -11.38
N PHE A 395 16.36 -11.84 -12.61
CA PHE A 395 16.55 -12.97 -13.51
C PHE A 395 17.60 -13.97 -13.00
N ILE A 396 18.74 -13.52 -12.52
CA ILE A 396 19.77 -14.39 -11.92
C ILE A 396 19.15 -15.24 -10.80
N ARG A 397 18.35 -14.63 -9.91
CA ARG A 397 17.68 -15.35 -8.82
C ARG A 397 16.67 -16.37 -9.35
N GLU A 398 15.82 -15.98 -10.27
CA GLU A 398 14.72 -16.83 -10.75
C GLU A 398 15.23 -17.95 -11.67
N LEU A 399 16.25 -17.71 -12.49
CA LEU A 399 16.88 -18.71 -13.34
C LEU A 399 17.65 -19.78 -12.54
N LEU A 400 18.36 -19.38 -11.49
CA LEU A 400 19.12 -20.32 -10.65
C LEU A 400 18.24 -21.10 -9.66
N LYS A 401 17.05 -20.60 -9.33
CA LYS A 401 16.19 -21.19 -8.31
C LYS A 401 15.69 -22.60 -8.64
N PRO A 402 15.25 -22.92 -9.87
CA PRO A 402 14.73 -24.25 -10.22
C PRO A 402 15.81 -25.27 -10.48
N LEU A 403 17.10 -24.87 -10.65
CA LEU A 403 18.17 -25.76 -11.04
C LEU A 403 18.57 -26.71 -9.91
N PRO A 404 18.95 -27.96 -10.24
CA PRO A 404 19.59 -28.89 -9.31
C PRO A 404 20.87 -28.31 -8.69
N ALA A 405 21.22 -28.75 -7.49
CA ALA A 405 22.38 -28.23 -6.77
C ALA A 405 23.71 -28.38 -7.53
N THR A 406 23.86 -29.46 -8.29
CA THR A 406 25.05 -29.74 -9.11
C THR A 406 25.20 -28.74 -10.26
N GLU A 407 24.16 -28.54 -11.06
CA GLU A 407 24.16 -27.59 -12.18
C GLU A 407 24.34 -26.15 -11.70
N ARG A 408 23.63 -25.81 -10.61
CA ARG A 408 23.76 -24.50 -9.97
C ARG A 408 25.20 -24.26 -9.50
N SER A 409 25.86 -25.23 -8.86
CA SER A 409 27.24 -25.10 -8.41
C SER A 409 28.22 -24.93 -9.58
N LEU A 410 28.01 -25.61 -10.71
CA LEU A 410 28.80 -25.44 -11.92
C LEU A 410 28.65 -24.01 -12.48
N LEU A 411 27.44 -23.51 -12.63
CA LEU A 411 27.20 -22.14 -13.08
C LEU A 411 27.77 -21.09 -12.13
N GLU A 412 27.63 -21.29 -10.82
CA GLU A 412 28.19 -20.41 -9.79
C GLU A 412 29.75 -20.47 -9.76
N ALA A 413 30.37 -21.54 -10.21
CA ALA A 413 31.83 -21.61 -10.39
C ALA A 413 32.29 -20.81 -11.60
N LYS A 414 31.54 -20.90 -12.72
CA LYS A 414 31.85 -20.17 -13.98
C LYS A 414 31.56 -18.65 -13.85
N VAL A 415 30.53 -18.28 -13.13
CA VAL A 415 30.14 -16.87 -12.89
C VAL A 415 30.10 -16.63 -11.39
N SER A 416 31.25 -16.47 -10.76
CA SER A 416 31.41 -16.42 -9.30
C SER A 416 30.62 -15.27 -8.61
N SER A 417 30.37 -14.18 -9.32
CA SER A 417 29.61 -13.01 -8.84
C SER A 417 28.15 -13.35 -8.49
N VAL A 418 27.55 -14.38 -9.15
CA VAL A 418 26.13 -14.72 -8.92
C VAL A 418 25.89 -15.42 -7.58
N LYS A 419 26.93 -15.94 -6.93
CA LYS A 419 26.86 -16.50 -5.55
C LYS A 419 26.37 -15.46 -4.53
N ARG A 420 26.67 -14.18 -4.76
CA ARG A 420 26.38 -13.10 -3.83
C ARG A 420 25.34 -12.15 -4.39
N ARG A 421 24.12 -12.16 -3.88
CA ARG A 421 23.00 -11.27 -4.26
C ARG A 421 23.33 -9.77 -4.17
N THR A 422 24.40 -9.40 -3.46
CA THR A 422 24.83 -8.02 -3.22
C THR A 422 25.83 -7.49 -4.24
N SER A 423 26.44 -8.37 -5.04
CA SER A 423 27.54 -8.03 -5.97
C SER A 423 27.22 -8.28 -7.44
N CYS A 424 26.20 -9.10 -7.75
CA CYS A 424 25.87 -9.38 -9.14
C CYS A 424 25.26 -8.17 -9.84
N VAL A 425 25.63 -7.99 -11.11
CA VAL A 425 25.26 -6.88 -11.98
C VAL A 425 24.72 -7.38 -13.33
N TYR A 426 24.32 -6.47 -14.21
CA TYR A 426 23.75 -6.82 -15.52
C TYR A 426 24.70 -7.64 -16.40
N ALA A 427 26.00 -7.33 -16.41
CA ALA A 427 26.98 -8.12 -17.16
C ALA A 427 27.02 -9.60 -16.71
N ASP A 428 26.78 -9.87 -15.42
CA ASP A 428 26.75 -11.22 -14.88
C ASP A 428 25.54 -12.02 -15.39
N LEU A 429 24.39 -11.36 -15.59
CA LEU A 429 23.21 -11.98 -16.18
C LEU A 429 23.52 -12.48 -17.60
N ARG A 430 24.15 -11.64 -18.41
CA ARG A 430 24.52 -12.02 -19.79
C ARG A 430 25.49 -13.18 -19.84
N LYS A 431 26.51 -13.17 -18.96
CA LYS A 431 27.43 -14.29 -18.81
C LYS A 431 26.71 -15.56 -18.36
N LEU A 432 25.86 -15.45 -17.35
CA LEU A 432 25.09 -16.59 -16.85
C LEU A 432 24.22 -17.20 -17.95
N HIS A 433 23.51 -16.37 -18.71
CA HIS A 433 22.67 -16.83 -19.81
C HIS A 433 23.50 -17.59 -20.84
N SER A 434 24.64 -17.05 -21.27
CA SER A 434 25.55 -17.73 -22.23
C SER A 434 26.03 -19.09 -21.69
N GLU A 435 26.39 -19.19 -20.41
CA GLU A 435 26.82 -20.46 -19.81
C GLU A 435 25.66 -21.46 -19.68
N MET A 436 24.44 -20.99 -19.40
CA MET A 436 23.24 -21.85 -19.39
C MET A 436 22.94 -22.44 -20.79
N GLU A 437 23.05 -21.64 -21.83
CA GLU A 437 22.87 -22.14 -23.23
C GLU A 437 23.94 -23.18 -23.63
N LEU A 438 25.18 -22.96 -23.21
CA LEU A 438 26.25 -23.95 -23.42
C LEU A 438 25.98 -25.26 -22.68
N LEU A 439 25.46 -25.21 -21.47
CA LEU A 439 25.09 -26.41 -20.69
C LEU A 439 23.91 -27.18 -21.30
N LYS A 440 22.96 -26.47 -21.92
CA LYS A 440 21.81 -27.11 -22.60
C LYS A 440 22.23 -27.78 -23.91
N ALA A 441 23.30 -27.29 -24.55
CA ALA A 441 23.82 -27.78 -25.80
C ALA A 441 24.79 -28.97 -25.61
N ALA A 442 25.34 -29.16 -24.41
CA ALA A 442 26.23 -30.27 -24.04
C ALA A 442 25.44 -31.48 -23.50
#